data_0d35f4021c42c8a5c8b2433a30dc94b0
#
_entry.id   0d35f4021c42c8a5c8b2433a30dc94b0
#
_cell.length_a   1.000
_cell.length_b   1.000
_cell.length_c   1.000
_cell.angle_alpha   90.00
_cell.angle_beta   90.00
_cell.angle_gamma   90.00
#
_symmetry.space_group_name_H-M   'P 1'
#
loop_
_entity.id
_entity.type
_entity.pdbx_description
1 polymer ?
#
loop_
_entity_poly.entity_id
_entity_poly.type
_entity_poly.pdbx_seq_one_letter_code
_entity_poly.pdbx_strand_id
1 'polypeptide(L)'
;SVSLEGMKTLDGKKVSKAGEYSFDIVETNASGDALEGEAPQSVSNDNTGKFTFPAYTYTDEGTHYYKITENQNNPKSGIKYDTSSYLVTVTVAKTVEDGKVSLKATVTDTKKTDANNTVSDTNDITFNNQTITYSDAKIQLTATKNLAGSPSEKEFDFKMEECDENGNVTAGTKVVTASNDKSGLITFDELTYKDAGTHYYKISEAASENPEANIVYDNAAYIVKVDVTKDDTAAAL
;
A
#
# COMPACT_ATOMS: atom_id res chain seq x y z
N SER A 1 14.60 -37.11 2.53
CA SER A 1 14.46 -35.67 2.26
C SER A 1 13.01 -35.27 2.31
N VAL A 2 12.75 -33.98 2.59
CA VAL A 2 11.45 -33.33 2.57
C VAL A 2 11.58 -31.96 1.88
N SER A 3 10.59 -31.59 1.07
CA SER A 3 10.49 -30.29 0.48
C SER A 3 9.28 -29.57 1.11
N LEU A 4 9.47 -28.33 1.54
CA LEU A 4 8.42 -27.50 2.11
C LEU A 4 7.93 -26.52 1.05
N GLU A 5 6.62 -26.36 0.95
CA GLU A 5 5.99 -25.55 -0.09
C GLU A 5 4.76 -24.83 0.43
N GLY A 6 4.32 -23.83 -0.30
CA GLY A 6 3.11 -23.10 0.02
C GLY A 6 2.55 -22.37 -1.18
N MET A 7 1.52 -21.54 -0.93
CA MET A 7 0.77 -20.82 -1.93
C MET A 7 0.75 -19.34 -1.62
N LYS A 8 0.87 -18.51 -2.66
CA LYS A 8 0.64 -17.07 -2.61
C LYS A 8 -0.67 -16.70 -3.26
N THR A 9 -1.46 -15.91 -2.54
CA THR A 9 -2.68 -15.31 -3.04
C THR A 9 -2.70 -13.80 -2.83
N LEU A 10 -3.45 -13.11 -3.66
CA LEU A 10 -3.80 -11.69 -3.52
C LEU A 10 -5.33 -11.59 -3.59
N ASP A 11 -5.96 -11.02 -2.57
CA ASP A 11 -7.42 -10.95 -2.42
C ASP A 11 -8.09 -12.33 -2.57
N GLY A 12 -7.43 -13.38 -2.03
CA GLY A 12 -7.88 -14.77 -2.10
C GLY A 12 -7.69 -15.48 -3.45
N LYS A 13 -7.14 -14.80 -4.45
CA LYS A 13 -6.85 -15.36 -5.78
C LYS A 13 -5.36 -15.68 -5.92
N LYS A 14 -5.04 -16.82 -6.54
CA LYS A 14 -3.65 -17.18 -6.83
C LYS A 14 -2.98 -16.12 -7.68
N VAL A 15 -1.75 -15.72 -7.30
CA VAL A 15 -0.96 -14.82 -8.15
C VAL A 15 -0.49 -15.59 -9.39
N SER A 16 -0.41 -14.89 -10.54
CA SER A 16 -0.10 -15.52 -11.83
C SER A 16 1.22 -15.06 -12.44
N LYS A 17 1.95 -14.19 -11.76
CA LYS A 17 3.26 -13.70 -12.20
C LYS A 17 4.34 -14.31 -11.31
N ALA A 18 5.27 -15.03 -11.92
CA ALA A 18 6.41 -15.61 -11.22
C ALA A 18 7.36 -14.54 -10.67
N GLY A 19 7.96 -14.79 -9.51
CA GLY A 19 8.93 -13.88 -8.88
C GLY A 19 8.32 -12.60 -8.31
N GLU A 20 7.00 -12.58 -8.11
CA GLU A 20 6.32 -11.38 -7.66
C GLU A 20 6.41 -11.16 -6.16
N TYR A 21 6.45 -12.24 -5.39
CA TYR A 21 6.60 -12.26 -3.93
C TYR A 21 7.68 -13.26 -3.53
N SER A 22 8.35 -12.99 -2.42
CA SER A 22 9.43 -13.83 -1.88
C SER A 22 9.06 -14.35 -0.49
N PHE A 23 9.58 -15.52 -0.15
CA PHE A 23 9.31 -16.23 1.10
C PHE A 23 10.62 -16.69 1.69
N ASP A 24 10.74 -16.52 3.01
CA ASP A 24 11.92 -16.90 3.75
C ASP A 24 11.61 -18.12 4.62
N ILE A 25 12.58 -19.05 4.72
CA ILE A 25 12.57 -20.19 5.63
C ILE A 25 13.85 -20.19 6.44
N VAL A 26 13.73 -20.46 7.73
CA VAL A 26 14.87 -20.60 8.64
C VAL A 26 14.62 -21.76 9.59
N GLU A 27 15.66 -22.53 9.90
CA GLU A 27 15.57 -23.57 10.94
C GLU A 27 15.54 -22.93 12.32
N THR A 28 14.66 -23.46 13.20
CA THR A 28 14.34 -22.87 14.51
C THR A 28 14.32 -23.93 15.60
N ASN A 29 14.19 -23.48 16.85
CA ASN A 29 13.78 -24.35 17.95
C ASN A 29 12.25 -24.59 17.92
N ALA A 30 11.74 -25.38 18.85
CA ALA A 30 10.30 -25.70 18.96
C ALA A 30 9.41 -24.47 19.27
N SER A 31 10.01 -23.36 19.74
CA SER A 31 9.32 -22.10 20.00
C SER A 31 9.29 -21.16 18.78
N GLY A 32 9.98 -21.53 17.68
CA GLY A 32 10.06 -20.72 16.47
C GLY A 32 11.16 -19.64 16.49
N ASP A 33 12.11 -19.73 17.46
CA ASP A 33 13.28 -18.86 17.49
C ASP A 33 14.38 -19.45 16.59
N ALA A 34 14.99 -18.64 15.73
CA ALA A 34 16.04 -19.08 14.82
C ALA A 34 17.22 -19.69 15.60
N LEU A 35 17.78 -20.78 15.07
CA LEU A 35 18.98 -21.38 15.65
C LEU A 35 20.20 -20.47 15.39
N GLU A 36 21.16 -20.50 16.32
CA GLU A 36 22.38 -19.71 16.20
C GLU A 36 23.17 -20.09 14.92
N GLY A 37 23.52 -19.09 14.13
CA GLY A 37 24.26 -19.26 12.87
C GLY A 37 23.43 -19.63 11.66
N GLU A 38 22.11 -19.88 11.82
CA GLU A 38 21.22 -20.15 10.69
C GLU A 38 20.81 -18.83 9.99
N ALA A 39 20.95 -18.79 8.68
CA ALA A 39 20.51 -17.70 7.83
C ALA A 39 19.25 -18.10 7.05
N PRO A 40 18.27 -17.20 6.87
CA PRO A 40 17.10 -17.49 6.07
C PRO A 40 17.47 -17.82 4.62
N GLN A 41 16.82 -18.87 4.08
CA GLN A 41 16.82 -19.16 2.64
C GLN A 41 15.57 -18.55 2.02
N SER A 42 15.73 -17.91 0.86
CA SER A 42 14.62 -17.22 0.18
C SER A 42 14.28 -17.92 -1.13
N VAL A 43 12.98 -18.02 -1.42
CA VAL A 43 12.43 -18.44 -2.71
C VAL A 43 11.31 -17.51 -3.14
N SER A 44 11.01 -17.52 -4.43
CA SER A 44 9.88 -16.74 -4.97
C SER A 44 8.76 -17.66 -5.46
N ASN A 45 7.55 -17.09 -5.58
CA ASN A 45 6.44 -17.80 -6.20
C ASN A 45 6.66 -18.04 -7.70
N ASP A 46 6.10 -19.13 -8.21
CA ASP A 46 5.98 -19.40 -9.65
C ASP A 46 4.73 -18.70 -10.26
N ASN A 47 4.45 -18.97 -11.53
CA ASN A 47 3.30 -18.43 -12.25
C ASN A 47 1.94 -19.05 -11.88
N THR A 48 1.91 -19.98 -10.93
CA THR A 48 0.68 -20.56 -10.34
C THR A 48 0.46 -20.08 -8.92
N GLY A 49 1.35 -19.21 -8.41
CA GLY A 49 1.37 -18.74 -7.04
C GLY A 49 2.04 -19.70 -6.05
N LYS A 50 2.51 -20.86 -6.52
CA LYS A 50 3.20 -21.83 -5.67
C LYS A 50 4.63 -21.36 -5.39
N PHE A 51 5.12 -21.57 -4.18
CA PHE A 51 6.53 -21.47 -3.84
C PHE A 51 7.01 -22.76 -3.20
N THR A 52 8.25 -23.14 -3.49
CA THR A 52 8.82 -24.41 -3.03
C THR A 52 10.26 -24.20 -2.62
N PHE A 53 10.59 -24.56 -1.38
CA PHE A 53 11.96 -24.51 -0.88
C PHE A 53 12.76 -25.71 -1.37
N PRO A 54 14.09 -25.60 -1.48
CA PRO A 54 14.96 -26.74 -1.74
C PRO A 54 14.72 -27.86 -0.74
N ALA A 55 14.88 -29.09 -1.18
CA ALA A 55 14.67 -30.26 -0.31
C ALA A 55 15.73 -30.33 0.80
N TYR A 56 15.27 -30.48 2.04
CA TYR A 56 16.15 -30.78 3.18
C TYR A 56 16.48 -32.28 3.24
N THR A 57 17.74 -32.59 3.48
CA THR A 57 18.26 -33.97 3.59
C THR A 57 18.80 -34.18 4.99
N TYR A 58 18.48 -35.30 5.60
CA TYR A 58 18.84 -35.62 6.98
C TYR A 58 19.70 -36.88 7.01
N THR A 59 20.70 -36.91 7.86
CA THR A 59 21.60 -38.05 8.11
C THR A 59 21.24 -38.80 9.38
N ASP A 60 20.46 -38.18 10.28
CA ASP A 60 20.12 -38.69 11.59
C ASP A 60 18.60 -38.59 11.86
N GLU A 61 18.13 -39.43 12.78
CA GLU A 61 16.77 -39.31 13.32
C GLU A 61 16.66 -38.06 14.19
N GLY A 62 15.50 -37.41 14.18
CA GLY A 62 15.27 -36.23 15.00
C GLY A 62 14.00 -35.46 14.64
N THR A 63 13.80 -34.39 15.35
CA THR A 63 12.72 -33.43 15.06
C THR A 63 13.34 -32.09 14.72
N HIS A 64 12.92 -31.52 13.61
CA HIS A 64 13.37 -30.24 13.07
C HIS A 64 12.19 -29.30 12.96
N TYR A 65 12.43 -28.02 13.18
CA TYR A 65 11.42 -26.98 13.13
C TYR A 65 11.84 -25.92 12.13
N TYR A 66 10.90 -25.49 11.29
CA TYR A 66 11.16 -24.47 10.26
C TYR A 66 10.13 -23.38 10.36
N LYS A 67 10.58 -22.12 10.43
CA LYS A 67 9.71 -20.96 10.36
C LYS A 67 9.70 -20.40 8.95
N ILE A 68 8.49 -20.25 8.40
CA ILE A 68 8.28 -19.70 7.07
C ILE A 68 7.53 -18.38 7.20
N THR A 69 8.01 -17.34 6.51
CA THR A 69 7.43 -15.99 6.48
C THR A 69 7.43 -15.43 5.07
N GLU A 70 6.53 -14.50 4.76
CA GLU A 70 6.64 -13.70 3.56
C GLU A 70 7.68 -12.60 3.76
N ASN A 71 8.60 -12.41 2.79
CA ASN A 71 9.62 -11.38 2.83
C ASN A 71 9.02 -10.02 2.46
N GLN A 72 9.18 -9.04 3.35
CA GLN A 72 8.63 -7.68 3.19
C GLN A 72 9.71 -6.60 3.12
N ASN A 73 10.94 -6.94 2.75
CA ASN A 73 12.03 -5.98 2.70
C ASN A 73 11.84 -4.89 1.63
N ASN A 74 11.09 -5.18 0.56
CA ASN A 74 10.75 -4.24 -0.49
C ASN A 74 9.24 -4.30 -0.79
N PRO A 75 8.38 -3.79 0.11
CA PRO A 75 6.95 -3.88 -0.04
C PRO A 75 6.46 -3.06 -1.24
N LYS A 76 5.47 -3.59 -1.96
CA LYS A 76 4.80 -2.87 -3.04
C LYS A 76 3.77 -1.92 -2.47
N SER A 77 3.74 -0.69 -2.97
CA SER A 77 2.68 0.26 -2.64
C SER A 77 1.30 -0.28 -3.06
N GLY A 78 0.29 0.00 -2.26
CA GLY A 78 -1.08 -0.45 -2.50
C GLY A 78 -1.36 -1.91 -2.12
N ILE A 79 -0.41 -2.57 -1.44
CA ILE A 79 -0.57 -3.94 -0.97
C ILE A 79 -0.36 -4.02 0.54
N LYS A 80 -1.36 -4.53 1.24
CA LYS A 80 -1.25 -4.95 2.62
C LYS A 80 -0.76 -6.40 2.66
N TYR A 81 0.47 -6.58 3.14
CA TYR A 81 1.12 -7.90 3.21
C TYR A 81 0.55 -8.75 4.34
N ASP A 82 0.53 -10.07 4.11
CA ASP A 82 0.22 -11.07 5.13
C ASP A 82 1.41 -11.19 6.10
N THR A 83 1.21 -10.83 7.36
CA THR A 83 2.24 -10.88 8.41
C THR A 83 2.25 -12.19 9.18
N SER A 84 1.48 -13.18 8.72
CA SER A 84 1.47 -14.51 9.34
C SER A 84 2.84 -15.18 9.24
N SER A 85 3.09 -16.10 10.15
CA SER A 85 4.21 -17.03 10.06
C SER A 85 3.73 -18.47 10.24
N TYR A 86 4.48 -19.41 9.67
CA TYR A 86 4.19 -20.84 9.80
C TYR A 86 5.36 -21.52 10.46
N LEU A 87 5.10 -22.29 11.54
CA LEU A 87 6.06 -23.18 12.19
C LEU A 87 5.77 -24.60 11.74
N VAL A 88 6.66 -25.17 10.96
CA VAL A 88 6.54 -26.52 10.39
C VAL A 88 7.43 -27.48 11.18
N THR A 89 6.85 -28.57 11.66
CA THR A 89 7.57 -29.65 12.36
C THR A 89 7.82 -30.78 11.38
N VAL A 90 9.09 -31.15 11.23
CA VAL A 90 9.54 -32.31 10.43
C VAL A 90 10.11 -33.37 11.35
N THR A 91 9.54 -34.55 11.33
CA THR A 91 10.08 -35.72 12.07
C THR A 91 10.81 -36.62 11.11
N VAL A 92 12.05 -36.98 11.47
CA VAL A 92 12.90 -37.93 10.76
C VAL A 92 12.99 -39.20 11.58
N ALA A 93 12.52 -40.30 11.02
CA ALA A 93 12.52 -41.58 11.69
C ALA A 93 13.08 -42.69 10.78
N LYS A 94 13.61 -43.72 11.38
CA LYS A 94 14.01 -44.95 10.65
C LYS A 94 12.80 -45.70 10.13
N THR A 95 12.89 -46.13 8.89
CA THR A 95 11.93 -47.05 8.27
C THR A 95 12.67 -48.29 7.77
N VAL A 96 12.01 -49.45 7.84
CA VAL A 96 12.54 -50.71 7.31
C VAL A 96 11.60 -51.17 6.21
N GLU A 97 12.12 -51.19 4.97
CA GLU A 97 11.40 -51.72 3.81
C GLU A 97 12.31 -52.77 3.13
N ASP A 98 11.79 -53.95 2.89
CA ASP A 98 12.52 -55.08 2.27
C ASP A 98 13.88 -55.40 2.94
N GLY A 99 13.93 -55.27 4.28
CA GLY A 99 15.15 -55.52 5.05
C GLY A 99 16.21 -54.42 4.98
N LYS A 100 15.92 -53.30 4.28
CA LYS A 100 16.81 -52.13 4.22
C LYS A 100 16.33 -51.06 5.19
N VAL A 101 17.27 -50.49 5.94
CA VAL A 101 17.02 -49.38 6.83
C VAL A 101 17.25 -48.09 6.05
N SER A 102 16.29 -47.20 6.12
CA SER A 102 16.40 -45.84 5.54
C SER A 102 15.81 -44.81 6.50
N LEU A 103 16.14 -43.52 6.30
CA LEU A 103 15.51 -42.41 7.02
C LEU A 103 14.36 -41.86 6.19
N LYS A 104 13.20 -41.67 6.84
CA LYS A 104 12.04 -41.03 6.27
C LYS A 104 11.76 -39.73 7.03
N ALA A 105 11.80 -38.60 6.31
CA ALA A 105 11.38 -37.28 6.82
C ALA A 105 9.92 -37.06 6.47
N THR A 106 9.13 -36.60 7.43
CA THR A 106 7.69 -36.37 7.27
C THR A 106 7.31 -35.06 7.99
N VAL A 107 6.53 -34.22 7.37
CA VAL A 107 5.88 -33.11 8.05
C VAL A 107 4.81 -33.67 8.98
N THR A 108 4.97 -33.45 10.28
CA THR A 108 4.09 -34.02 11.31
C THR A 108 3.17 -32.98 11.94
N ASP A 109 3.50 -31.70 11.83
CA ASP A 109 2.68 -30.58 12.34
C ASP A 109 3.00 -29.30 11.56
N THR A 110 2.00 -28.46 11.41
CA THR A 110 2.16 -27.08 10.90
C THR A 110 1.25 -26.15 11.67
N LYS A 111 1.84 -25.12 12.27
CA LYS A 111 1.12 -24.09 13.04
C LYS A 111 1.24 -22.77 12.34
N LYS A 112 0.09 -22.11 12.14
CA LYS A 112 0.01 -20.72 11.67
C LYS A 112 -0.09 -19.79 12.88
N THR A 113 0.76 -18.78 12.92
CA THR A 113 0.59 -17.61 13.80
C THR A 113 0.12 -16.44 12.95
N ASP A 114 -1.07 -15.92 13.21
CA ASP A 114 -1.65 -14.81 12.46
C ASP A 114 -1.15 -13.42 12.94
N ALA A 115 -1.62 -12.36 12.29
CA ALA A 115 -1.26 -10.98 12.62
C ALA A 115 -1.63 -10.54 14.06
N ASN A 116 -2.55 -11.27 14.73
CA ASN A 116 -2.96 -11.02 16.11
C ASN A 116 -2.24 -11.92 17.12
N ASN A 117 -1.18 -12.62 16.68
CA ASN A 117 -0.47 -13.64 17.46
C ASN A 117 -1.33 -14.83 17.88
N THR A 118 -2.41 -15.12 17.15
CA THR A 118 -3.22 -16.31 17.38
C THR A 118 -2.57 -17.49 16.66
N VAL A 119 -2.34 -18.58 17.41
CA VAL A 119 -1.77 -19.82 16.86
C VAL A 119 -2.89 -20.82 16.57
N SER A 120 -2.85 -21.39 15.38
CA SER A 120 -3.80 -22.42 14.92
C SER A 120 -3.08 -23.51 14.13
N ASP A 121 -3.57 -24.74 14.23
CA ASP A 121 -3.11 -25.86 13.41
C ASP A 121 -3.61 -25.69 11.96
N THR A 122 -2.79 -26.07 11.00
CA THR A 122 -3.15 -26.02 9.59
C THR A 122 -2.40 -27.11 8.81
N ASN A 123 -2.97 -27.51 7.66
CA ASN A 123 -2.27 -28.41 6.73
C ASN A 123 -1.70 -27.64 5.52
N ASP A 124 -2.07 -26.37 5.37
CA ASP A 124 -1.72 -25.56 4.20
C ASP A 124 -0.94 -24.32 4.62
N ILE A 125 0.13 -24.02 3.89
CA ILE A 125 0.89 -22.78 4.02
C ILE A 125 0.41 -21.85 2.93
N THR A 126 -0.37 -20.81 3.31
CA THR A 126 -0.91 -19.85 2.35
C THR A 126 -0.77 -18.43 2.88
N PHE A 127 -0.03 -17.60 2.16
CA PHE A 127 0.08 -16.17 2.40
C PHE A 127 -0.88 -15.40 1.50
N ASN A 128 -1.80 -14.65 2.10
CA ASN A 128 -2.82 -13.89 1.38
C ASN A 128 -2.63 -12.39 1.60
N ASN A 129 -2.07 -11.69 0.61
CA ASN A 129 -2.03 -10.24 0.63
C ASN A 129 -3.38 -9.65 0.21
N GLN A 130 -3.59 -8.40 0.56
CA GLN A 130 -4.80 -7.67 0.22
C GLN A 130 -4.44 -6.39 -0.53
N THR A 131 -5.24 -6.05 -1.53
CA THR A 131 -5.17 -4.73 -2.17
C THR A 131 -5.70 -3.67 -1.21
N ILE A 132 -4.99 -2.56 -1.07
CA ILE A 132 -5.43 -1.42 -0.26
C ILE A 132 -6.41 -0.59 -1.09
N THR A 133 -7.60 -0.36 -0.56
CA THR A 133 -8.55 0.61 -1.10
C THR A 133 -8.41 1.91 -0.34
N TYR A 134 -8.12 2.99 -1.04
CA TYR A 134 -7.92 4.31 -0.46
C TYR A 134 -9.23 5.08 -0.34
N SER A 135 -9.39 5.83 0.75
CA SER A 135 -10.44 6.83 0.86
C SER A 135 -10.08 8.06 0.02
N ASP A 136 -11.11 8.78 -0.46
CA ASP A 136 -10.93 10.00 -1.23
C ASP A 136 -10.21 11.08 -0.41
N ALA A 137 -9.28 11.81 -1.05
CA ALA A 137 -8.70 13.02 -0.47
C ALA A 137 -9.59 14.23 -0.73
N LYS A 138 -9.63 15.17 0.21
CA LYS A 138 -10.44 16.38 0.13
C LYS A 138 -9.65 17.60 0.57
N ILE A 139 -9.80 18.70 -0.16
CA ILE A 139 -9.22 20.00 0.19
C ILE A 139 -10.16 21.14 -0.21
N GLN A 140 -10.20 22.16 0.62
CA GLN A 140 -10.88 23.40 0.31
C GLN A 140 -9.84 24.50 0.15
N LEU A 141 -9.78 25.11 -1.03
CA LEU A 141 -8.88 26.23 -1.31
C LEU A 141 -9.52 27.53 -0.89
N THR A 142 -8.72 28.40 -0.25
CA THR A 142 -9.14 29.71 0.20
C THR A 142 -8.16 30.78 -0.25
N ALA A 143 -8.63 32.03 -0.36
CA ALA A 143 -7.82 33.21 -0.65
C ALA A 143 -8.36 34.40 0.10
N THR A 144 -7.67 35.54 0.05
CA THR A 144 -8.13 36.80 0.67
C THR A 144 -8.13 37.91 -0.36
N LYS A 145 -9.28 38.62 -0.48
CA LYS A 145 -9.40 39.85 -1.24
C LYS A 145 -9.07 41.05 -0.36
N ASN A 146 -8.10 41.85 -0.80
CA ASN A 146 -7.79 43.12 -0.22
C ASN A 146 -8.23 44.27 -1.16
N LEU A 147 -8.75 45.33 -0.59
CA LEU A 147 -9.02 46.58 -1.28
C LEU A 147 -8.28 47.70 -0.55
N ALA A 148 -7.46 48.47 -1.26
CA ALA A 148 -6.63 49.53 -0.70
C ALA A 148 -5.76 49.06 0.51
N GLY A 149 -5.26 47.81 0.48
CA GLY A 149 -4.36 47.25 1.50
C GLY A 149 -5.03 46.66 2.73
N SER A 150 -6.35 46.64 2.79
CA SER A 150 -7.14 46.02 3.88
C SER A 150 -8.08 44.95 3.33
N PRO A 151 -8.49 43.93 4.13
CA PRO A 151 -9.50 42.96 3.74
C PRO A 151 -10.77 43.69 3.25
N SER A 152 -11.34 43.22 2.13
CA SER A 152 -12.47 43.92 1.49
C SER A 152 -13.80 43.51 2.08
N GLU A 153 -14.55 44.47 2.59
CA GLU A 153 -15.97 44.30 2.94
C GLU A 153 -16.87 44.27 1.69
N LYS A 154 -16.35 44.79 0.58
CA LYS A 154 -17.04 44.79 -0.71
C LYS A 154 -16.86 43.44 -1.37
N GLU A 155 -17.93 42.89 -1.95
CA GLU A 155 -17.96 41.64 -2.66
C GLU A 155 -17.32 41.74 -4.04
N PHE A 156 -16.46 40.80 -4.37
CA PHE A 156 -15.84 40.58 -5.67
C PHE A 156 -15.93 39.10 -5.99
N ASP A 157 -16.05 38.77 -7.27
CA ASP A 157 -16.14 37.40 -7.75
C ASP A 157 -14.79 36.89 -8.20
N PHE A 158 -14.54 35.61 -7.92
CA PHE A 158 -13.33 34.91 -8.27
C PHE A 158 -13.67 33.62 -9.01
N LYS A 159 -12.75 33.19 -9.83
CA LYS A 159 -12.82 31.89 -10.51
C LYS A 159 -11.58 31.08 -10.24
N MET A 160 -11.81 29.78 -10.14
CA MET A 160 -10.78 28.75 -10.06
C MET A 160 -10.96 27.80 -11.23
N GLU A 161 -9.90 27.58 -11.99
CA GLU A 161 -9.88 26.76 -13.21
C GLU A 161 -8.70 25.79 -13.13
N GLU A 162 -8.92 24.50 -13.46
CA GLU A 162 -7.82 23.55 -13.56
C GLU A 162 -6.90 23.93 -14.73
N CYS A 163 -5.59 23.87 -14.50
CA CYS A 163 -4.58 24.31 -15.47
C CYS A 163 -3.36 23.39 -15.42
N ASP A 164 -2.39 23.61 -16.32
CA ASP A 164 -1.06 23.05 -16.24
C ASP A 164 -0.16 23.82 -15.25
N GLU A 165 1.06 23.37 -15.05
CA GLU A 165 2.07 24.01 -14.19
C GLU A 165 2.41 25.45 -14.61
N ASN A 166 2.17 25.82 -15.88
CA ASN A 166 2.41 27.14 -16.45
C ASN A 166 1.16 28.04 -16.40
N GLY A 167 0.03 27.56 -15.88
CA GLY A 167 -1.24 28.28 -15.76
C GLY A 167 -2.06 28.31 -17.05
N ASN A 168 -1.76 27.44 -18.02
CA ASN A 168 -2.62 27.28 -19.20
C ASN A 168 -3.85 26.44 -18.79
N VAL A 169 -5.02 27.04 -18.92
CA VAL A 169 -6.28 26.40 -18.52
C VAL A 169 -6.59 25.24 -19.46
N THR A 170 -6.95 24.10 -18.88
CA THR A 170 -7.34 22.90 -19.63
C THR A 170 -8.72 23.12 -20.26
N ALA A 171 -8.82 22.93 -21.56
CA ALA A 171 -10.08 23.13 -22.28
C ALA A 171 -11.18 22.19 -21.78
N GLY A 172 -12.36 22.72 -21.47
CA GLY A 172 -13.52 21.96 -21.02
C GLY A 172 -13.55 21.63 -19.54
N THR A 173 -12.59 22.13 -18.74
CA THR A 173 -12.67 22.01 -17.27
C THR A 173 -13.79 22.87 -16.70
N LYS A 174 -14.36 22.39 -15.59
CA LYS A 174 -15.37 23.15 -14.84
C LYS A 174 -14.72 24.38 -14.21
N VAL A 175 -15.30 25.54 -14.46
CA VAL A 175 -14.98 26.77 -13.72
C VAL A 175 -15.70 26.71 -12.38
N VAL A 176 -14.97 26.85 -11.29
CA VAL A 176 -15.53 27.00 -9.94
C VAL A 176 -15.47 28.47 -9.57
N THR A 177 -16.59 29.05 -9.16
CA THR A 177 -16.71 30.47 -8.77
C THR A 177 -16.94 30.59 -7.28
N ALA A 178 -16.42 31.65 -6.68
CA ALA A 178 -16.66 32.05 -5.29
C ALA A 178 -16.55 33.57 -5.17
N SER A 179 -17.26 34.14 -4.20
CA SER A 179 -17.12 35.54 -3.85
C SER A 179 -16.47 35.69 -2.49
N ASN A 180 -15.81 36.81 -2.20
CA ASN A 180 -15.32 37.06 -0.86
C ASN A 180 -16.48 37.45 0.08
N ASP A 181 -16.35 37.05 1.33
CA ASP A 181 -17.21 37.54 2.41
C ASP A 181 -16.80 38.94 2.90
N LYS A 182 -17.50 39.47 3.92
CA LYS A 182 -17.24 40.78 4.50
C LYS A 182 -15.88 40.88 5.23
N SER A 183 -15.19 39.75 5.47
CA SER A 183 -13.83 39.72 6.00
C SER A 183 -12.78 39.70 4.89
N GLY A 184 -13.21 39.67 3.63
CA GLY A 184 -12.36 39.52 2.46
C GLY A 184 -11.99 38.05 2.18
N LEU A 185 -12.49 37.09 2.95
CA LEU A 185 -12.20 35.68 2.74
C LEU A 185 -12.97 35.13 1.54
N ILE A 186 -12.25 34.47 0.65
CA ILE A 186 -12.77 33.72 -0.49
C ILE A 186 -12.66 32.22 -0.15
N THR A 187 -13.77 31.51 -0.27
CA THR A 187 -13.79 30.05 0.00
C THR A 187 -14.39 29.35 -1.22
N PHE A 188 -13.59 28.54 -1.91
CA PHE A 188 -14.07 27.75 -3.03
C PHE A 188 -14.73 26.46 -2.55
N ASP A 189 -15.55 25.84 -3.40
CA ASP A 189 -16.10 24.50 -3.14
C ASP A 189 -14.97 23.49 -2.88
N GLU A 190 -15.27 22.51 -2.04
CA GLU A 190 -14.34 21.41 -1.72
C GLU A 190 -13.99 20.61 -2.97
N LEU A 191 -12.71 20.40 -3.18
CA LEU A 191 -12.17 19.49 -4.20
C LEU A 191 -12.04 18.08 -3.62
N THR A 192 -12.40 17.09 -4.41
CA THR A 192 -12.31 15.66 -4.02
C THR A 192 -11.51 14.91 -5.06
N TYR A 193 -10.51 14.15 -4.59
CA TYR A 193 -9.63 13.34 -5.43
C TYR A 193 -9.80 11.85 -5.10
N LYS A 194 -9.90 11.04 -6.15
CA LYS A 194 -10.02 9.58 -6.06
C LYS A 194 -8.72 8.85 -6.38
N ASP A 195 -7.76 9.56 -6.94
CA ASP A 195 -6.46 9.04 -7.34
C ASP A 195 -5.35 9.97 -6.89
N ALA A 196 -4.18 9.40 -6.62
CA ALA A 196 -2.98 10.19 -6.36
C ALA A 196 -2.52 10.87 -7.65
N GLY A 197 -2.03 12.08 -7.51
CA GLY A 197 -1.56 12.88 -8.63
C GLY A 197 -1.24 14.31 -8.25
N THR A 198 -0.69 15.06 -9.20
CA THR A 198 -0.44 16.50 -9.05
C THR A 198 -1.47 17.26 -9.87
N HIS A 199 -2.10 18.22 -9.24
CA HIS A 199 -3.12 19.10 -9.83
C HIS A 199 -2.69 20.55 -9.68
N TYR A 200 -3.04 21.39 -10.66
CA TYR A 200 -2.77 22.81 -10.63
C TYR A 200 -4.07 23.56 -10.87
N TYR A 201 -4.27 24.63 -10.11
CA TYR A 201 -5.46 25.48 -10.18
C TYR A 201 -5.04 26.93 -10.35
N LYS A 202 -5.61 27.59 -11.37
CA LYS A 202 -5.47 29.01 -11.60
C LYS A 202 -6.61 29.73 -10.93
N ILE A 203 -6.28 30.58 -9.97
CA ILE A 203 -7.24 31.43 -9.27
C ILE A 203 -7.03 32.86 -9.74
N SER A 204 -8.10 33.53 -10.15
CA SER A 204 -8.10 34.91 -10.58
C SER A 204 -9.40 35.62 -10.22
N GLU A 205 -9.38 36.94 -10.09
CA GLU A 205 -10.58 37.76 -10.00
C GLU A 205 -11.38 37.64 -11.29
N ALA A 206 -12.68 37.42 -11.21
CA ALA A 206 -13.56 37.41 -12.37
C ALA A 206 -13.81 38.85 -12.89
N ALA A 207 -13.83 38.98 -14.20
CA ALA A 207 -14.16 40.28 -14.77
C ALA A 207 -15.58 40.69 -14.35
N SER A 208 -15.73 41.89 -13.80
CA SER A 208 -17.04 42.45 -13.47
C SER A 208 -17.81 42.84 -14.73
N GLU A 209 -19.06 42.40 -14.84
CA GLU A 209 -19.96 42.87 -15.93
C GLU A 209 -20.28 44.36 -15.82
N ASN A 210 -20.23 44.93 -14.61
CA ASN A 210 -20.48 46.32 -14.32
C ASN A 210 -19.32 46.91 -13.49
N PRO A 211 -18.16 47.20 -14.12
CA PRO A 211 -16.99 47.70 -13.41
C PRO A 211 -17.23 49.10 -12.86
N GLU A 212 -16.84 49.34 -11.59
CA GLU A 212 -16.96 50.62 -10.95
C GLU A 212 -15.82 51.55 -11.35
N ALA A 213 -16.17 52.82 -11.64
CA ALA A 213 -15.23 53.80 -12.20
C ALA A 213 -14.04 54.13 -11.28
N ASN A 214 -14.15 53.89 -9.95
CA ASN A 214 -13.11 54.19 -8.96
C ASN A 214 -12.39 52.97 -8.44
N ILE A 215 -12.57 51.79 -9.06
CA ILE A 215 -11.93 50.53 -8.68
C ILE A 215 -11.04 50.06 -9.82
N VAL A 216 -9.78 49.81 -9.50
CA VAL A 216 -8.87 49.10 -10.37
C VAL A 216 -8.91 47.63 -9.96
N TYR A 217 -9.43 46.78 -10.86
CA TYR A 217 -9.52 45.32 -10.65
C TYR A 217 -8.15 44.69 -10.85
N ASP A 218 -7.84 43.65 -10.03
CA ASP A 218 -6.61 42.95 -10.11
C ASP A 218 -6.64 41.94 -11.29
N ASN A 219 -5.67 42.05 -12.18
CA ASN A 219 -5.50 41.11 -13.31
C ASN A 219 -4.52 39.98 -12.99
N ALA A 220 -4.01 39.91 -11.74
CA ALA A 220 -3.11 38.85 -11.34
C ALA A 220 -3.87 37.51 -11.29
N ALA A 221 -3.11 36.44 -11.56
CA ALA A 221 -3.56 35.07 -11.38
C ALA A 221 -2.54 34.30 -10.55
N TYR A 222 -3.05 33.48 -9.66
CA TYR A 222 -2.25 32.63 -8.78
C TYR A 222 -2.39 31.18 -9.23
N ILE A 223 -1.26 30.45 -9.29
CA ILE A 223 -1.26 29.03 -9.58
C ILE A 223 -1.03 28.28 -8.27
N VAL A 224 -2.01 27.47 -7.89
CA VAL A 224 -1.96 26.63 -6.69
C VAL A 224 -1.67 25.20 -7.12
N LYS A 225 -0.61 24.59 -6.57
CA LYS A 225 -0.27 23.19 -6.76
C LYS A 225 -0.89 22.38 -5.61
N VAL A 226 -1.56 21.28 -5.95
CA VAL A 226 -2.09 20.30 -4.99
C VAL A 226 -1.46 18.94 -5.33
N ASP A 227 -0.68 18.39 -4.42
CA ASP A 227 -0.11 17.05 -4.53
C ASP A 227 -0.95 16.08 -3.68
N VAL A 228 -1.57 15.10 -4.33
CA VAL A 228 -2.32 14.01 -3.68
C VAL A 228 -1.42 12.78 -3.65
N THR A 229 -1.16 12.25 -2.46
CA THR A 229 -0.27 11.12 -2.25
C THR A 229 -1.00 9.99 -1.54
N LYS A 230 -0.57 8.73 -1.80
CA LYS A 230 -1.10 7.55 -1.09
C LYS A 230 -0.43 7.37 0.26
N ASP A 231 -1.24 7.16 1.28
CA ASP A 231 -0.80 6.67 2.59
C ASP A 231 -1.29 5.22 2.77
N ASP A 232 -0.39 4.26 2.57
CA ASP A 232 -0.70 2.83 2.69
C ASP A 232 -1.03 2.43 4.13
N THR A 233 -0.55 3.19 5.13
CA THR A 233 -0.81 2.92 6.55
C THR A 233 -2.21 3.34 6.96
N ALA A 234 -2.62 4.53 6.53
CA ALA A 234 -3.96 5.07 6.80
C ALA A 234 -5.02 4.57 5.81
N ALA A 235 -4.63 3.92 4.70
CA ALA A 235 -5.47 3.60 3.56
C ALA A 235 -6.20 4.84 3.03
N ALA A 236 -5.48 5.96 2.89
CA ALA A 236 -6.00 7.26 2.47
C ALA A 236 -5.15 7.89 1.36
N LEU A 237 -5.80 8.77 0.56
CA LEU A 237 -5.12 9.69 -0.35
C LEU A 237 -4.73 10.96 0.38
#